data_2a9f9292fa79b39ad333258cefd97634
#
_entry.id   2a9f9292fa79b39ad333258cefd97634
#
_cell.length_a   1.000
_cell.length_b   1.000
_cell.length_c   1.000
_cell.angle_alpha   90.00
_cell.angle_beta   90.00
_cell.angle_gamma   90.00
#
_symmetry.space_group_name_H-M   'P 1'
#
loop_
_entity.id
_entity.type
_entity.pdbx_description
1 polymer ?
#
loop_
_entity_poly.entity_id
_entity_poly.type
_entity_poly.pdbx_seq_one_letter_code
_entity_poly.pdbx_strand_id
1 'polypeptide(L)'
;MFPLGQVILPGSVVPLHVFEERYRALVRVCMRSDRRFGTVLISRGAEVGGGDSRTAVGSLLTIERAAELEDGRWYLVASARERIRVAAWLDDDPFPRARIRICPDNDEPDRIDPASWSARLAELDGRIRALVAAEVEWGATRDVLGVLPIPTERSALAATLWELVARLSPTALDAQALLECDDPETRLRLFASAVRERELVNELLRADPDPTDPADPIDPGA
;
A
#
# COMPACT_ATOMS: atom_id res chain seq x y z
N MET A 1 -5.85 -16.23 6.73
CA MET A 1 -4.84 -15.18 6.41
C MET A 1 -4.19 -15.50 5.07
N PHE A 2 -3.84 -14.47 4.31
CA PHE A 2 -3.14 -14.58 3.03
C PHE A 2 -1.89 -13.69 3.08
N PRO A 3 -0.76 -14.19 3.62
CA PRO A 3 0.51 -13.46 3.63
C PRO A 3 0.97 -13.17 2.20
N LEU A 4 1.51 -11.97 1.97
CA LEU A 4 1.96 -11.48 0.66
C LEU A 4 3.36 -10.86 0.78
N GLY A 5 4.12 -10.85 -0.31
CA GLY A 5 5.41 -10.16 -0.41
C GLY A 5 5.29 -8.63 -0.55
N GLN A 6 4.07 -8.11 -0.52
CA GLN A 6 3.78 -6.68 -0.60
C GLN A 6 2.86 -6.23 0.53
N VAL A 7 2.97 -4.98 0.92
CA VAL A 7 2.05 -4.34 1.88
C VAL A 7 0.79 -3.88 1.16
N ILE A 8 -0.36 -4.28 1.67
CA ILE A 8 -1.65 -3.78 1.19
C ILE A 8 -2.17 -2.74 2.18
N LEU A 9 -2.31 -1.51 1.73
CA LEU A 9 -2.75 -0.39 2.55
C LEU A 9 -4.28 -0.28 2.54
N PRO A 10 -4.90 0.24 3.62
CA PRO A 10 -6.32 0.59 3.61
C PRO A 10 -6.67 1.50 2.43
N GLY A 11 -7.84 1.32 1.84
CA GLY A 11 -8.27 2.03 0.63
C GLY A 11 -7.79 1.42 -0.69
N SER A 12 -6.79 0.52 -0.67
CA SER A 12 -6.28 -0.13 -1.88
C SER A 12 -7.27 -1.15 -2.45
N VAL A 13 -7.31 -1.24 -3.77
CA VAL A 13 -7.98 -2.32 -4.50
C VAL A 13 -6.93 -3.13 -5.24
N VAL A 14 -6.88 -4.43 -4.98
CA VAL A 14 -5.83 -5.29 -5.50
C VAL A 14 -6.41 -6.48 -6.28
N PRO A 15 -5.88 -6.76 -7.47
CA PRO A 15 -6.13 -8.01 -8.17
C PRO A 15 -5.23 -9.11 -7.58
N LEU A 16 -5.79 -10.28 -7.33
CA LEU A 16 -5.06 -11.44 -6.83
C LEU A 16 -5.32 -12.65 -7.74
N HIS A 17 -4.25 -13.34 -8.08
CA HIS A 17 -4.32 -14.63 -8.76
C HIS A 17 -3.97 -15.73 -7.75
N VAL A 18 -4.95 -16.58 -7.44
CA VAL A 18 -4.83 -17.60 -6.40
C VAL A 18 -4.72 -18.97 -7.07
N PHE A 19 -3.54 -19.58 -6.98
CA PHE A 19 -3.22 -20.87 -7.61
C PHE A 19 -2.85 -21.96 -6.62
N GLU A 20 -2.26 -21.62 -5.46
CA GLU A 20 -1.91 -22.61 -4.44
C GLU A 20 -3.16 -23.22 -3.80
N GLU A 21 -3.16 -24.54 -3.60
CA GLU A 21 -4.32 -25.27 -3.07
C GLU A 21 -4.77 -24.76 -1.70
N ARG A 22 -3.82 -24.43 -0.81
CA ARG A 22 -4.14 -23.88 0.52
C ARG A 22 -4.90 -22.54 0.41
N TYR A 23 -4.53 -21.67 -0.51
CA TYR A 23 -5.22 -20.38 -0.69
C TYR A 23 -6.50 -20.50 -1.53
N ARG A 24 -6.59 -21.48 -2.42
CA ARG A 24 -7.87 -21.86 -3.06
C ARG A 24 -8.89 -22.31 -2.01
N ALA A 25 -8.45 -23.08 -0.99
CA ALA A 25 -9.29 -23.45 0.14
C ALA A 25 -9.72 -22.21 0.97
N LEU A 26 -8.81 -21.26 1.24
CA LEU A 26 -9.13 -19.99 1.88
C LEU A 26 -10.24 -19.24 1.13
N VAL A 27 -10.09 -19.09 -0.19
CA VAL A 27 -11.10 -18.38 -1.01
C VAL A 27 -12.46 -19.05 -0.92
N ARG A 28 -12.52 -20.40 -1.03
CA ARG A 28 -13.78 -21.14 -0.91
C ARG A 28 -14.46 -20.90 0.45
N VAL A 29 -13.67 -20.82 1.54
CA VAL A 29 -14.20 -20.50 2.87
C VAL A 29 -14.72 -19.05 2.91
N CYS A 30 -13.97 -18.08 2.41
CA CYS A 30 -14.40 -16.68 2.36
C CYS A 30 -15.68 -16.51 1.55
N MET A 31 -15.79 -17.16 0.39
CA MET A 31 -16.97 -17.06 -0.48
C MET A 31 -18.25 -17.63 0.13
N ARG A 32 -18.12 -18.52 1.12
CA ARG A 32 -19.24 -19.10 1.88
C ARG A 32 -19.57 -18.34 3.17
N SER A 33 -18.79 -17.33 3.51
CA SER A 33 -18.94 -16.52 4.73
C SER A 33 -19.10 -15.02 4.38
N ASP A 34 -18.36 -14.16 5.03
CA ASP A 34 -18.42 -12.71 4.89
C ASP A 34 -17.51 -12.13 3.80
N ARG A 35 -16.87 -12.99 2.99
CA ARG A 35 -15.95 -12.64 1.91
C ARG A 35 -14.71 -11.89 2.36
N ARG A 36 -14.33 -11.98 3.63
CA ARG A 36 -13.18 -11.27 4.19
C ARG A 36 -12.02 -12.19 4.49
N PHE A 37 -10.81 -11.66 4.31
CA PHE A 37 -9.56 -12.30 4.74
C PHE A 37 -8.54 -11.24 5.14
N GLY A 38 -7.67 -11.60 6.07
CA GLY A 38 -6.55 -10.74 6.47
C GLY A 38 -5.32 -11.01 5.61
N THR A 39 -4.55 -9.96 5.34
CA THR A 39 -3.21 -10.04 4.74
C THR A 39 -2.18 -9.40 5.63
N VAL A 40 -0.95 -9.89 5.58
CA VAL A 40 0.24 -9.34 6.25
C VAL A 40 1.44 -9.46 5.33
N LEU A 41 2.44 -8.61 5.54
CA LEU A 41 3.70 -8.70 4.81
C LEU A 41 4.51 -9.93 5.25
N ILE A 42 5.07 -10.65 4.29
CA ILE A 42 6.12 -11.64 4.51
C ILE A 42 7.44 -10.88 4.68
N SER A 43 7.96 -10.85 5.91
CA SER A 43 9.19 -10.13 6.24
C SER A 43 10.45 -10.92 5.89
N ARG A 44 10.34 -12.26 5.81
CA ARG A 44 11.42 -13.17 5.40
C ARG A 44 10.81 -14.46 4.87
N GLY A 45 11.40 -15.00 3.81
CA GLY A 45 10.91 -16.22 3.13
C GLY A 45 10.26 -15.89 1.79
N ALA A 46 9.54 -16.84 1.23
CA ALA A 46 8.85 -16.71 -0.05
C ALA A 46 7.33 -16.82 0.14
N GLU A 47 6.57 -16.23 -0.77
CA GLU A 47 5.09 -16.36 -0.79
C GLU A 47 4.64 -17.79 -1.00
N VAL A 48 5.43 -18.58 -1.72
CA VAL A 48 5.14 -19.97 -2.09
C VAL A 48 5.88 -20.92 -1.17
N GLY A 49 5.18 -21.94 -0.63
CA GLY A 49 5.80 -23.07 0.10
C GLY A 49 5.69 -23.01 1.62
N GLY A 50 5.39 -21.90 2.24
CA GLY A 50 5.28 -21.76 3.70
C GLY A 50 6.63 -21.60 4.42
N GLY A 51 6.61 -21.55 5.77
CA GLY A 51 7.81 -21.34 6.59
C GLY A 51 8.30 -19.88 6.61
N ASP A 52 7.45 -18.95 6.20
CA ASP A 52 7.69 -17.51 6.13
C ASP A 52 7.59 -16.85 7.51
N SER A 53 8.40 -15.82 7.73
CA SER A 53 8.23 -14.87 8.83
C SER A 53 7.27 -13.77 8.40
N ARG A 54 6.32 -13.45 9.26
CA ARG A 54 5.19 -12.55 8.95
C ARG A 54 5.18 -11.38 9.90
N THR A 55 4.80 -10.19 9.40
CA THR A 55 4.57 -9.03 10.26
C THR A 55 3.31 -9.24 11.11
N ALA A 56 3.22 -8.49 12.20
CA ALA A 56 2.08 -8.57 13.11
C ALA A 56 0.94 -7.62 12.71
N VAL A 57 1.19 -6.67 11.81
CA VAL A 57 0.20 -5.70 11.35
C VAL A 57 -0.01 -5.86 9.86
N GLY A 58 -1.25 -5.78 9.44
CA GLY A 58 -1.66 -5.92 8.05
C GLY A 58 -3.01 -5.27 7.80
N SER A 59 -3.70 -5.74 6.76
CA SER A 59 -5.00 -5.22 6.36
C SER A 59 -6.06 -6.31 6.26
N LEU A 60 -7.32 -5.95 6.54
CA LEU A 60 -8.50 -6.76 6.29
C LEU A 60 -9.05 -6.41 4.91
N LEU A 61 -9.15 -7.42 4.06
CA LEU A 61 -9.65 -7.28 2.69
C LEU A 61 -11.03 -7.89 2.57
N THR A 62 -11.84 -7.28 1.70
CA THR A 62 -13.13 -7.84 1.25
C THR A 62 -13.03 -8.21 -0.22
N ILE A 63 -13.46 -9.42 -0.59
CA ILE A 63 -13.53 -9.87 -1.97
C ILE A 63 -14.72 -9.20 -2.64
N GLU A 64 -14.46 -8.26 -3.55
CA GLU A 64 -15.47 -7.55 -4.32
C GLU A 64 -15.94 -8.39 -5.51
N ARG A 65 -14.99 -9.00 -6.21
CA ARG A 65 -15.23 -9.88 -7.36
C ARG A 65 -14.38 -11.12 -7.27
N ALA A 66 -14.91 -12.25 -7.73
CA ALA A 66 -14.19 -13.51 -7.79
C ALA A 66 -14.62 -14.30 -9.03
N ALA A 67 -13.67 -14.93 -9.69
CA ALA A 67 -13.90 -15.87 -10.79
C ALA A 67 -13.07 -17.12 -10.57
N GLU A 68 -13.72 -18.29 -10.53
CA GLU A 68 -13.03 -19.59 -10.50
C GLU A 68 -12.83 -20.07 -11.93
N LEU A 69 -11.61 -20.49 -12.25
CA LEU A 69 -11.26 -21.08 -13.53
C LEU A 69 -11.54 -22.59 -13.54
N GLU A 70 -11.62 -23.21 -14.72
CA GLU A 70 -11.86 -24.65 -14.88
C GLU A 70 -10.82 -25.53 -14.16
N ASP A 71 -9.58 -25.03 -14.05
CA ASP A 71 -8.49 -25.71 -13.31
C ASP A 71 -8.51 -25.44 -11.81
N GLY A 72 -9.52 -24.73 -11.32
CA GLY A 72 -9.74 -24.41 -9.90
C GLY A 72 -8.90 -23.25 -9.37
N ARG A 73 -8.10 -22.54 -10.20
CA ARG A 73 -7.48 -21.27 -9.84
C ARG A 73 -8.54 -20.18 -9.71
N TRP A 74 -8.22 -19.11 -8.97
CA TRP A 74 -9.12 -17.98 -8.80
C TRP A 74 -8.47 -16.68 -9.23
N TYR A 75 -9.25 -15.82 -9.84
CA TYR A 75 -8.97 -14.39 -9.95
C TYR A 75 -9.90 -13.63 -9.02
N LEU A 76 -9.32 -12.78 -8.18
CA LEU A 76 -10.05 -11.96 -7.23
C LEU A 76 -9.75 -10.49 -7.48
N VAL A 77 -10.74 -9.64 -7.21
CA VAL A 77 -10.54 -8.22 -6.93
C VAL A 77 -10.96 -8.02 -5.48
N ALA A 78 -10.04 -7.57 -4.64
CA ALA A 78 -10.29 -7.36 -3.23
C ALA A 78 -9.93 -5.92 -2.82
N SER A 79 -10.75 -5.33 -1.95
CA SER A 79 -10.53 -4.01 -1.37
C SER A 79 -10.07 -4.12 0.07
N ALA A 80 -8.99 -3.43 0.42
CA ALA A 80 -8.53 -3.30 1.80
C ALA A 80 -9.37 -2.22 2.51
N ARG A 81 -9.92 -2.57 3.67
CA ARG A 81 -10.84 -1.70 4.40
C ARG A 81 -10.24 -1.17 5.69
N GLU A 82 -9.61 -2.03 6.47
CA GLU A 82 -9.22 -1.75 7.84
C GLU A 82 -7.82 -2.28 8.11
N ARG A 83 -7.10 -1.63 9.00
CA ARG A 83 -5.88 -2.19 9.58
C ARG A 83 -6.23 -3.29 10.57
N ILE A 84 -5.41 -4.31 10.61
CA ILE A 84 -5.52 -5.40 11.58
C ILE A 84 -4.20 -5.64 12.29
N ARG A 85 -4.29 -6.09 13.54
CA ARG A 85 -3.15 -6.61 14.30
C ARG A 85 -3.39 -8.07 14.64
N VAL A 86 -2.42 -8.91 14.31
CA VAL A 86 -2.42 -10.32 14.69
C VAL A 86 -2.20 -10.41 16.21
N ALA A 87 -3.16 -10.96 16.91
CA ALA A 87 -3.07 -11.22 18.35
C ALA A 87 -2.43 -12.58 18.63
N ALA A 88 -2.67 -13.57 17.78
CA ALA A 88 -2.05 -14.88 17.84
C ALA A 88 -2.16 -15.60 16.49
N TRP A 89 -1.08 -16.24 16.07
CA TRP A 89 -1.12 -17.20 14.98
C TRP A 89 -1.69 -18.53 15.50
N LEU A 90 -2.44 -19.19 14.65
CA LEU A 90 -3.00 -20.53 14.88
C LEU A 90 -2.33 -21.50 13.90
N ASP A 91 -2.56 -22.80 14.10
CA ASP A 91 -2.06 -23.81 13.18
C ASP A 91 -2.59 -23.58 11.76
N ASP A 92 -1.71 -23.73 10.77
CA ASP A 92 -2.05 -23.64 9.36
C ASP A 92 -2.82 -24.92 8.95
N ASP A 93 -4.14 -24.80 8.76
CA ASP A 93 -4.98 -25.94 8.38
C ASP A 93 -6.20 -25.51 7.56
N PRO A 94 -6.17 -25.69 6.24
CA PRO A 94 -5.04 -25.93 5.35
C PRO A 94 -4.28 -24.66 4.97
N PHE A 95 -4.69 -23.50 5.46
CA PHE A 95 -4.12 -22.17 5.18
C PHE A 95 -3.79 -21.45 6.49
N PRO A 96 -2.94 -20.40 6.44
CA PRO A 96 -2.60 -19.62 7.63
C PRO A 96 -3.82 -19.03 8.31
N ARG A 97 -3.92 -19.23 9.62
CA ARG A 97 -5.00 -18.72 10.46
C ARG A 97 -4.47 -17.86 11.60
N ALA A 98 -5.22 -16.85 12.00
CA ALA A 98 -4.85 -15.98 13.11
C ALA A 98 -6.09 -15.45 13.84
N ARG A 99 -5.92 -15.16 15.13
CA ARG A 99 -6.80 -14.25 15.84
C ARG A 99 -6.32 -12.83 15.57
N ILE A 100 -7.23 -11.98 15.13
CA ILE A 100 -6.91 -10.59 14.80
C ILE A 100 -7.73 -9.62 15.65
N ARG A 101 -7.21 -8.40 15.80
CA ARG A 101 -7.96 -7.23 16.23
C ARG A 101 -7.99 -6.23 15.10
N ILE A 102 -9.15 -5.61 14.87
CA ILE A 102 -9.25 -4.44 13.99
C ILE A 102 -8.61 -3.26 14.71
N CYS A 103 -7.85 -2.46 13.98
CA CYS A 103 -7.20 -1.24 14.47
C CYS A 103 -7.83 -0.05 13.73
N PRO A 104 -8.94 0.51 14.22
CA PRO A 104 -9.57 1.65 13.57
C PRO A 104 -8.65 2.86 13.61
N ASP A 105 -8.72 3.67 12.56
CA ASP A 105 -7.90 4.89 12.46
C ASP A 105 -8.52 6.09 13.20
N ASN A 106 -9.70 5.89 13.81
CA ASN A 106 -10.52 6.95 14.41
C ASN A 106 -10.66 6.86 15.93
N ASP A 107 -9.90 5.99 16.60
CA ASP A 107 -10.10 5.73 18.05
C ASP A 107 -9.73 6.91 18.98
N GLU A 108 -9.06 7.94 18.46
CA GLU A 108 -8.75 9.17 19.22
C GLU A 108 -9.13 10.43 18.43
N PRO A 109 -10.43 10.75 18.35
CA PRO A 109 -10.91 11.87 17.56
C PRO A 109 -10.36 13.23 17.98
N ASP A 110 -9.94 13.40 19.23
CA ASP A 110 -9.50 14.69 19.77
C ASP A 110 -8.07 15.10 19.37
N ARG A 111 -7.28 14.17 18.82
CA ARG A 111 -5.89 14.45 18.39
C ARG A 111 -5.77 15.04 17.00
N ILE A 112 -6.83 15.05 16.22
CA ILE A 112 -6.82 15.62 14.87
C ILE A 112 -7.54 16.97 14.89
N ASP A 113 -6.82 18.04 14.65
CA ASP A 113 -7.42 19.32 14.26
C ASP A 113 -7.78 19.28 12.78
N PRO A 114 -9.07 19.28 12.41
CA PRO A 114 -9.49 19.08 11.02
C PRO A 114 -8.94 20.14 10.05
N ALA A 115 -8.88 21.40 10.47
CA ALA A 115 -8.41 22.48 9.62
C ALA A 115 -6.91 22.34 9.29
N SER A 116 -6.09 22.06 10.32
CA SER A 116 -4.66 21.81 10.16
C SER A 116 -4.39 20.57 9.31
N TRP A 117 -5.13 19.49 9.53
CA TRP A 117 -4.99 18.25 8.75
C TRP A 117 -5.37 18.45 7.28
N SER A 118 -6.50 19.10 7.01
CA SER A 118 -6.95 19.35 5.64
C SER A 118 -5.90 20.17 4.87
N ALA A 119 -5.33 21.20 5.49
CA ALA A 119 -4.28 22.01 4.87
C ALA A 119 -3.01 21.19 4.57
N ARG A 120 -2.56 20.37 5.51
CA ARG A 120 -1.37 19.50 5.35
C ARG A 120 -1.58 18.42 4.30
N LEU A 121 -2.74 17.79 4.25
CA LEU A 121 -3.08 16.80 3.22
C LEU A 121 -3.16 17.45 1.83
N ALA A 122 -3.72 18.65 1.71
CA ALA A 122 -3.75 19.40 0.45
C ALA A 122 -2.33 19.76 -0.05
N GLU A 123 -1.45 20.18 0.86
CA GLU A 123 -0.04 20.42 0.55
C GLU A 123 0.64 19.14 0.03
N LEU A 124 0.47 18.03 0.74
CA LEU A 124 1.05 16.74 0.36
C LEU A 124 0.51 16.25 -0.99
N ASP A 125 -0.79 16.41 -1.28
CA ASP A 125 -1.35 16.08 -2.59
C ASP A 125 -0.66 16.85 -3.71
N GLY A 126 -0.45 18.16 -3.53
CA GLY A 126 0.26 19.00 -4.49
C GLY A 126 1.69 18.50 -4.76
N ARG A 127 2.43 18.19 -3.70
CA ARG A 127 3.80 17.66 -3.78
C ARG A 127 3.87 16.31 -4.48
N ILE A 128 2.99 15.37 -4.11
CA ILE A 128 2.92 14.04 -4.74
C ILE A 128 2.58 14.15 -6.23
N ARG A 129 1.64 15.02 -6.61
CA ARG A 129 1.33 15.23 -8.03
C ARG A 129 2.53 15.76 -8.81
N ALA A 130 3.28 16.69 -8.22
CA ALA A 130 4.50 17.22 -8.85
C ALA A 130 5.57 16.13 -9.01
N LEU A 131 5.76 15.27 -8.00
CA LEU A 131 6.67 14.12 -8.05
C LEU A 131 6.30 13.15 -9.17
N VAL A 132 5.03 12.73 -9.22
CA VAL A 132 4.55 11.78 -10.22
C VAL A 132 4.64 12.37 -11.64
N ALA A 133 4.32 13.65 -11.81
CA ALA A 133 4.48 14.32 -13.10
C ALA A 133 5.95 14.31 -13.57
N ALA A 134 6.87 14.58 -12.68
CA ALA A 134 8.31 14.50 -12.97
C ALA A 134 8.78 13.08 -13.33
N GLU A 135 8.29 12.06 -12.61
CA GLU A 135 8.60 10.66 -12.91
C GLU A 135 8.07 10.23 -14.29
N VAL A 136 6.88 10.72 -14.67
CA VAL A 136 6.29 10.46 -16.01
C VAL A 136 7.11 11.13 -17.11
N GLU A 137 7.60 12.36 -16.91
CA GLU A 137 8.51 13.04 -17.84
C GLU A 137 9.80 12.24 -18.09
N TRP A 138 10.24 11.43 -17.13
CA TRP A 138 11.41 10.56 -17.26
C TRP A 138 11.10 9.15 -17.77
N GLY A 139 9.86 8.93 -18.25
CA GLY A 139 9.43 7.68 -18.86
C GLY A 139 8.89 6.65 -17.88
N ALA A 140 8.58 7.02 -16.65
CA ALA A 140 7.87 6.13 -15.72
C ALA A 140 6.46 5.83 -16.25
N THR A 141 6.06 4.56 -16.20
CA THR A 141 4.74 4.12 -16.63
C THR A 141 3.72 4.37 -15.51
N ARG A 142 3.33 5.63 -15.32
CA ARG A 142 2.30 6.04 -14.36
C ARG A 142 1.37 7.07 -14.97
N ASP A 143 0.11 7.03 -14.60
CA ASP A 143 -0.85 8.05 -14.99
C ASP A 143 -0.61 9.35 -14.20
N VAL A 144 -0.83 10.48 -14.87
CA VAL A 144 -0.80 11.79 -14.20
C VAL A 144 -1.95 11.86 -13.20
N LEU A 145 -1.64 12.20 -11.96
CA LEU A 145 -2.63 12.24 -10.89
C LEU A 145 -3.50 13.51 -10.96
N GLY A 146 -4.81 13.31 -10.88
CA GLY A 146 -5.75 14.39 -10.63
C GLY A 146 -5.67 14.93 -9.19
N VAL A 147 -6.22 16.09 -8.95
CA VAL A 147 -6.35 16.70 -7.62
C VAL A 147 -7.24 15.82 -6.75
N LEU A 148 -6.78 15.49 -5.53
CA LEU A 148 -7.59 14.78 -4.55
C LEU A 148 -8.50 15.78 -3.83
N PRO A 149 -9.82 15.53 -3.77
CA PRO A 149 -10.70 16.32 -2.91
C PRO A 149 -10.36 16.05 -1.44
N ILE A 150 -9.88 17.06 -0.74
CA ILE A 150 -9.55 16.94 0.68
C ILE A 150 -10.79 17.28 1.51
N PRO A 151 -11.29 16.33 2.32
CA PRO A 151 -12.46 16.57 3.15
C PRO A 151 -12.13 17.51 4.32
N THR A 152 -13.18 18.15 4.84
CA THR A 152 -13.10 18.94 6.07
C THR A 152 -13.58 18.16 7.30
N GLU A 153 -14.23 17.01 7.07
CA GLU A 153 -14.76 16.17 8.14
C GLU A 153 -13.67 15.27 8.70
N ARG A 154 -13.51 15.30 10.01
CA ARG A 154 -12.50 14.53 10.75
C ARG A 154 -12.49 13.03 10.40
N SER A 155 -13.66 12.43 10.31
CA SER A 155 -13.83 11.01 10.02
C SER A 155 -13.27 10.57 8.66
N ALA A 156 -13.21 11.49 7.69
CA ALA A 156 -12.73 11.21 6.35
C ALA A 156 -11.22 11.50 6.16
N LEU A 157 -10.60 12.27 7.06
CA LEU A 157 -9.20 12.70 6.91
C LEU A 157 -8.21 11.52 6.99
N ALA A 158 -8.46 10.56 7.87
CA ALA A 158 -7.60 9.38 7.98
C ALA A 158 -7.66 8.50 6.73
N ALA A 159 -8.85 8.35 6.12
CA ALA A 159 -8.99 7.64 4.86
C ALA A 159 -8.27 8.37 3.72
N THR A 160 -8.36 9.70 3.67
CA THR A 160 -7.66 10.54 2.70
C THR A 160 -6.14 10.41 2.82
N LEU A 161 -5.61 10.30 4.04
CA LEU A 161 -4.18 10.02 4.23
C LEU A 161 -3.77 8.69 3.57
N TRP A 162 -4.54 7.63 3.71
CA TRP A 162 -4.25 6.35 3.04
C TRP A 162 -4.31 6.45 1.52
N GLU A 163 -5.24 7.24 0.97
CA GLU A 163 -5.28 7.49 -0.48
C GLU A 163 -4.01 8.20 -0.96
N LEU A 164 -3.51 9.20 -0.22
CA LEU A 164 -2.25 9.88 -0.54
C LEU A 164 -1.04 8.95 -0.43
N VAL A 165 -1.01 8.09 0.60
CA VAL A 165 0.05 7.07 0.74
C VAL A 165 0.06 6.14 -0.47
N ALA A 166 -1.11 5.67 -0.92
CA ALA A 166 -1.22 4.83 -2.11
C ALA A 166 -0.76 5.55 -3.39
N ARG A 167 -1.02 6.84 -3.53
CA ARG A 167 -0.57 7.69 -4.66
C ARG A 167 0.95 7.80 -4.73
N LEU A 168 1.62 7.96 -3.61
CA LEU A 168 3.08 8.01 -3.54
C LEU A 168 3.72 6.66 -3.92
N SER A 169 3.04 5.54 -3.65
CA SER A 169 3.58 4.18 -3.80
C SER A 169 4.92 4.02 -3.05
N PRO A 170 4.92 4.14 -1.73
CA PRO A 170 6.13 4.05 -0.91
C PRO A 170 6.79 2.68 -1.02
N THR A 171 8.02 2.57 -0.55
CA THR A 171 8.68 1.26 -0.43
C THR A 171 7.90 0.34 0.51
N ALA A 172 8.10 -0.97 0.39
CA ALA A 172 7.43 -1.93 1.30
C ALA A 172 7.77 -1.66 2.78
N LEU A 173 8.99 -1.18 3.05
CA LEU A 173 9.43 -0.83 4.41
C LEU A 173 8.67 0.39 4.94
N ASP A 174 8.58 1.46 4.15
CA ASP A 174 7.87 2.68 4.53
C ASP A 174 6.36 2.42 4.68
N ALA A 175 5.79 1.68 3.73
CA ALA A 175 4.39 1.27 3.79
C ALA A 175 4.07 0.46 5.05
N GLN A 176 4.96 -0.47 5.44
CA GLN A 176 4.80 -1.26 6.66
C GLN A 176 4.94 -0.38 7.92
N ALA A 177 5.91 0.53 7.95
CA ALA A 177 6.07 1.47 9.07
C ALA A 177 4.83 2.36 9.26
N LEU A 178 4.26 2.86 8.16
CA LEU A 178 3.01 3.63 8.20
C LEU A 178 1.82 2.78 8.69
N LEU A 179 1.76 1.52 8.24
CA LEU A 179 0.69 0.59 8.63
C LEU A 179 0.77 0.22 10.13
N GLU A 180 1.99 0.09 10.67
CA GLU A 180 2.25 -0.22 12.08
C GLU A 180 2.05 0.96 13.03
N CYS A 181 2.08 2.19 12.51
CA CYS A 181 1.92 3.40 13.31
C CYS A 181 0.45 3.58 13.75
N ASP A 182 0.19 3.46 15.04
CA ASP A 182 -1.17 3.58 15.58
C ASP A 182 -1.61 5.05 15.71
N ASP A 183 -0.68 5.98 16.02
CA ASP A 183 -0.98 7.40 16.18
C ASP A 183 -1.12 8.11 14.81
N PRO A 184 -2.30 8.67 14.47
CA PRO A 184 -2.55 9.28 13.17
C PRO A 184 -1.63 10.49 12.89
N GLU A 185 -1.32 11.30 13.91
CA GLU A 185 -0.46 12.48 13.75
C GLU A 185 0.99 12.07 13.46
N THR A 186 1.48 11.04 14.13
CA THR A 186 2.80 10.46 13.86
C THR A 186 2.83 9.84 12.46
N ARG A 187 1.77 9.15 12.05
CA ARG A 187 1.65 8.57 10.70
C ARG A 187 1.72 9.66 9.62
N LEU A 188 1.00 10.79 9.81
CA LEU A 188 1.06 11.91 8.88
C LEU A 188 2.47 12.50 8.80
N ARG A 189 3.20 12.62 9.93
CA ARG A 189 4.60 13.09 9.94
C ARG A 189 5.54 12.12 9.24
N LEU A 190 5.41 10.81 9.48
CA LEU A 190 6.19 9.78 8.77
C LEU A 190 5.95 9.85 7.27
N PHE A 191 4.69 9.99 6.86
CA PHE A 191 4.36 10.11 5.46
C PHE A 191 4.94 11.37 4.82
N ALA A 192 4.86 12.52 5.48
CA ALA A 192 5.47 13.76 5.02
C ALA A 192 7.01 13.62 4.87
N SER A 193 7.67 12.84 5.72
CA SER A 193 9.10 12.52 5.58
C SER A 193 9.36 11.68 4.34
N ALA A 194 8.56 10.64 4.08
CA ALA A 194 8.70 9.80 2.89
C ALA A 194 8.52 10.61 1.59
N VAL A 195 7.57 11.56 1.57
CA VAL A 195 7.40 12.49 0.44
C VAL A 195 8.67 13.32 0.23
N ARG A 196 9.24 13.88 1.31
CA ARG A 196 10.47 14.68 1.24
C ARG A 196 11.66 13.88 0.75
N GLU A 197 11.83 12.66 1.23
CA GLU A 197 12.91 11.76 0.77
C GLU A 197 12.78 11.47 -0.73
N ARG A 198 11.57 11.26 -1.22
CA ARG A 198 11.33 11.06 -2.66
C ARG A 198 11.66 12.32 -3.47
N GLU A 199 11.33 13.51 -2.98
CA GLU A 199 11.72 14.78 -3.60
C GLU A 199 13.24 14.91 -3.72
N LEU A 200 13.98 14.63 -2.64
CA LEU A 200 15.44 14.68 -2.64
C LEU A 200 16.05 13.69 -3.65
N VAL A 201 15.52 12.48 -3.74
CA VAL A 201 15.97 11.50 -4.74
C VAL A 201 15.75 12.04 -6.15
N ASN A 202 14.56 12.61 -6.43
CA ASN A 202 14.26 13.20 -7.74
C ASN A 202 15.15 14.41 -8.06
N GLU A 203 15.50 15.23 -7.08
CA GLU A 203 16.44 16.35 -7.25
C GLU A 203 17.85 15.85 -7.59
N LEU A 204 18.32 14.81 -6.90
CA LEU A 204 19.64 14.20 -7.17
C LEU A 204 19.71 13.61 -8.59
N LEU A 205 18.66 12.90 -9.01
CA LEU A 205 18.59 12.32 -10.36
C LEU A 205 18.57 13.41 -11.46
N ARG A 206 18.02 14.58 -11.17
CA ARG A 206 18.04 15.75 -12.09
C ARG A 206 19.40 16.41 -12.15
N ALA A 207 20.14 16.44 -11.04
CA ALA A 207 21.42 17.12 -10.94
C ALA A 207 22.56 16.34 -11.62
N ASP A 208 22.42 15.03 -11.76
CA ASP A 208 23.40 14.14 -12.41
C ASP A 208 22.71 13.36 -13.55
N PRO A 209 22.40 14.01 -14.68
CA PRO A 209 21.91 13.31 -15.85
C PRO A 209 22.98 12.34 -16.33
N ASP A 210 22.65 11.06 -16.38
CA ASP A 210 23.42 9.85 -16.69
C ASP A 210 24.73 10.12 -17.46
N PRO A 211 25.93 9.85 -16.85
CA PRO A 211 27.18 10.02 -17.54
C PRO A 211 27.39 9.06 -18.76
N THR A 212 26.39 8.21 -19.05
CA THR A 212 26.38 7.30 -20.20
C THR A 212 25.57 7.80 -21.39
N ASP A 213 24.95 9.00 -21.31
CA ASP A 213 24.34 9.60 -22.49
C ASP A 213 25.46 10.07 -23.44
N PRO A 214 25.64 9.46 -24.60
CA PRO A 214 26.66 9.88 -25.56
C PRO A 214 26.22 11.16 -26.26
N ALA A 215 26.19 12.26 -25.51
CA ALA A 215 26.07 13.60 -26.08
C ALA A 215 27.44 14.03 -26.57
N ASP A 216 27.75 13.72 -27.78
CA ASP A 216 28.23 14.51 -28.90
C ASP A 216 28.78 13.57 -29.99
N PRO A 217 28.30 13.63 -31.21
CA PRO A 217 29.00 13.05 -32.31
C PRO A 217 30.32 13.83 -32.45
N ILE A 218 31.44 13.15 -32.17
CA ILE A 218 32.78 13.66 -32.52
C ILE A 218 32.70 14.04 -34.01
N ASP A 219 32.75 15.31 -34.28
CA ASP A 219 32.88 15.86 -35.63
C ASP A 219 34.17 15.31 -36.25
N PRO A 220 34.13 14.45 -37.28
CA PRO A 220 35.35 13.95 -37.91
C PRO A 220 35.79 14.90 -39.03
N GLY A 221 36.12 16.13 -38.66
CA GLY A 221 36.48 17.16 -39.65
C GLY A 221 37.31 18.30 -39.12
N ALA A 222 38.62 18.03 -38.82
CA ALA A 222 39.69 19.03 -38.89
C ALA A 222 41.02 18.32 -39.15
#